data_4219e3ef93acb60749d01b4e798ff34e
#
_entry.id   4219e3ef93acb60749d01b4e798ff34e
#
_cell.length_a   1.000
_cell.length_b   1.000
_cell.length_c   1.000
_cell.angle_alpha   90.00
_cell.angle_beta   90.00
_cell.angle_gamma   90.00
#
_symmetry.space_group_name_H-M   'P 1'
#
loop_
_entity.id
_entity.type
_entity.pdbx_description
1 polymer ?
#
loop_
_entity_poly.entity_id
_entity_poly.type
_entity_poly.pdbx_seq_one_letter_code
_entity_poly.pdbx_strand_id
1 'polypeptide(L)'
;MIPARGFHFIQSLHISDKRHKQAEMKKLSTFTKIIYGFGDIGFSMTGTILAAYFPIFLTDVIGIAPRMAALALLIGKNWDYINDPIMGYISDRTRSRWGRRRPFLLFGALPYGLMFAFLWWKPPFDSHTTLMIFYTIMYVLYDAAGTFVGMPYFSLTPELTEDYDERTDLTSYRMFFSILGGLISFIVPMMIIGEMIPTNTDNVFKMG
;
A
#
# COMPACT_ATOMS: atom_id res chain seq x y z
N MET A 1 -4.73 51.22 25.36
CA MET A 1 -3.87 50.26 26.08
C MET A 1 -4.78 49.17 26.64
N ILE A 2 -4.92 48.01 25.98
CA ILE A 2 -5.80 46.91 26.43
C ILE A 2 -5.05 46.17 27.55
N PRO A 3 -5.63 45.99 28.74
CA PRO A 3 -4.93 45.39 29.86
C PRO A 3 -4.66 43.93 29.59
N ALA A 4 -3.40 43.48 29.80
CA ALA A 4 -2.88 42.14 29.56
C ALA A 4 -3.73 40.99 30.18
N ARG A 5 -4.55 41.28 31.19
CA ARG A 5 -5.49 40.33 31.82
C ARG A 5 -6.61 39.84 30.88
N GLY A 6 -7.06 40.66 29.93
CA GLY A 6 -8.12 40.26 28.97
C GLY A 6 -7.64 39.25 27.94
N PHE A 7 -6.38 39.34 27.54
CA PHE A 7 -5.81 38.44 26.55
C PHE A 7 -5.65 37.02 27.09
N HIS A 8 -5.19 36.84 28.32
CA HIS A 8 -5.08 35.52 28.97
C HIS A 8 -6.43 34.88 29.22
N PHE A 9 -7.48 35.66 29.52
CA PHE A 9 -8.82 35.13 29.73
C PHE A 9 -9.44 34.61 28.42
N ILE A 10 -9.30 35.33 27.33
CA ILE A 10 -9.77 34.90 26.01
C ILE A 10 -9.02 33.64 25.52
N GLN A 11 -7.72 33.58 25.77
CA GLN A 11 -6.88 32.42 25.43
C GLN A 11 -7.25 31.18 26.27
N SER A 12 -7.57 31.34 27.55
CA SER A 12 -8.03 30.25 28.42
C SER A 12 -9.42 29.72 28.02
N LEU A 13 -10.34 30.57 27.61
CA LEU A 13 -11.65 30.20 27.11
C LEU A 13 -11.53 29.42 25.79
N HIS A 14 -10.67 29.86 24.90
CA HIS A 14 -10.43 29.17 23.61
C HIS A 14 -9.76 27.79 23.77
N ILE A 15 -8.87 27.67 24.75
CA ILE A 15 -8.25 26.40 25.12
C ILE A 15 -9.26 25.45 25.78
N SER A 16 -10.13 25.97 26.64
CA SER A 16 -11.19 25.21 27.31
C SER A 16 -12.23 24.71 26.32
N ASP A 17 -12.67 25.54 25.37
CA ASP A 17 -13.63 25.16 24.31
C ASP A 17 -13.03 24.08 23.37
N LYS A 18 -11.75 24.20 23.01
CA LYS A 18 -11.04 23.16 22.24
C LYS A 18 -10.94 21.85 23.00
N ARG A 19 -10.66 21.87 24.31
CA ARG A 19 -10.61 20.65 25.13
C ARG A 19 -11.98 20.02 25.30
N HIS A 20 -13.06 20.79 25.45
CA HIS A 20 -14.42 20.27 25.51
C HIS A 20 -14.84 19.65 24.17
N LYS A 21 -14.54 20.29 23.05
CA LYS A 21 -14.76 19.70 21.70
C LYS A 21 -13.94 18.42 21.46
N GLN A 22 -12.72 18.37 21.96
CA GLN A 22 -11.91 17.13 21.89
C GLN A 22 -12.48 16.02 22.77
N ALA A 23 -13.03 16.35 23.95
CA ALA A 23 -13.64 15.36 24.84
C ALA A 23 -14.98 14.79 24.31
N GLU A 24 -15.69 15.51 23.47
CA GLU A 24 -16.93 15.07 22.81
C GLU A 24 -16.70 14.27 21.51
N MET A 25 -15.48 14.28 20.95
CA MET A 25 -15.18 13.48 19.77
C MET A 25 -15.29 11.99 20.10
N LYS A 26 -16.30 11.36 19.50
CA LYS A 26 -16.62 9.94 19.70
C LYS A 26 -15.40 9.09 19.33
N LYS A 27 -14.79 8.47 20.34
CA LYS A 27 -13.69 7.53 20.12
C LYS A 27 -14.10 6.41 19.15
N LEU A 28 -13.24 6.09 18.23
CA LEU A 28 -13.46 4.97 17.30
C LEU A 28 -13.46 3.65 18.07
N SER A 29 -14.35 2.74 17.68
CA SER A 29 -14.36 1.41 18.31
C SER A 29 -13.07 0.66 17.97
N THR A 30 -12.57 -0.14 18.89
CA THR A 30 -11.39 -1.00 18.67
C THR A 30 -11.58 -1.90 17.45
N PHE A 31 -12.81 -2.37 17.23
CA PHE A 31 -13.15 -3.16 16.04
C PHE A 31 -12.92 -2.39 14.72
N THR A 32 -13.28 -1.11 14.66
CA THR A 32 -13.03 -0.25 13.50
C THR A 32 -11.51 -0.08 13.28
N LYS A 33 -10.73 0.11 14.34
CA LYS A 33 -9.27 0.24 14.27
C LYS A 33 -8.61 -1.04 13.74
N ILE A 34 -9.08 -2.20 14.20
CA ILE A 34 -8.59 -3.51 13.76
C ILE A 34 -8.91 -3.73 12.28
N ILE A 35 -10.17 -3.53 11.85
CA ILE A 35 -10.55 -3.71 10.45
C ILE A 35 -9.78 -2.77 9.53
N TYR A 36 -9.64 -1.51 9.95
CA TYR A 36 -8.84 -0.54 9.20
C TYR A 36 -7.38 -0.98 9.09
N GLY A 37 -6.75 -1.35 10.20
CA GLY A 37 -5.35 -1.83 10.22
C GLY A 37 -5.16 -3.10 9.39
N PHE A 38 -6.10 -4.05 9.45
CA PHE A 38 -6.06 -5.29 8.69
C PHE A 38 -5.97 -5.08 7.17
N GLY A 39 -6.52 -3.98 6.66
CA GLY A 39 -6.41 -3.62 5.25
C GLY A 39 -4.96 -3.41 4.77
N ASP A 40 -4.02 -3.08 5.67
CA ASP A 40 -2.61 -2.87 5.32
C ASP A 40 -1.82 -4.19 5.13
N ILE A 41 -2.35 -5.32 5.60
CA ILE A 41 -1.72 -6.64 5.41
C ILE A 41 -1.48 -6.92 3.92
N GLY A 42 -2.50 -6.73 3.09
CA GLY A 42 -2.42 -7.01 1.65
C GLY A 42 -1.31 -6.20 0.96
N PHE A 43 -1.20 -4.90 1.27
CA PHE A 43 -0.13 -4.06 0.72
C PHE A 43 1.24 -4.47 1.21
N SER A 44 1.37 -4.76 2.50
CA SER A 44 2.63 -5.19 3.09
C SER A 44 3.08 -6.55 2.55
N MET A 45 2.14 -7.49 2.42
CA MET A 45 2.42 -8.82 1.86
C MET A 45 2.92 -8.73 0.43
N THR A 46 2.18 -8.10 -0.46
CA THR A 46 2.56 -8.00 -1.88
C THR A 46 3.85 -7.20 -2.05
N GLY A 47 4.01 -6.09 -1.32
CA GLY A 47 5.23 -5.28 -1.35
C GLY A 47 6.46 -6.04 -0.88
N THR A 48 6.36 -6.81 0.21
CA THR A 48 7.48 -7.61 0.75
C THR A 48 7.85 -8.74 -0.19
N ILE A 49 6.86 -9.47 -0.73
CA ILE A 49 7.09 -10.56 -1.70
C ILE A 49 7.79 -10.00 -2.96
N LEU A 50 7.32 -8.87 -3.48
CA LEU A 50 7.96 -8.25 -4.65
C LEU A 50 9.37 -7.78 -4.35
N ALA A 51 9.59 -7.13 -3.22
CA ALA A 51 10.91 -6.61 -2.87
C ALA A 51 11.94 -7.73 -2.67
N ALA A 52 11.55 -8.83 -2.03
CA ALA A 52 12.45 -9.92 -1.68
C ALA A 52 12.64 -10.93 -2.82
N TYR A 53 11.55 -11.33 -3.49
CA TYR A 53 11.57 -12.50 -4.37
C TYR A 53 11.46 -12.18 -5.87
N PHE A 54 10.86 -11.04 -6.23
CA PHE A 54 10.66 -10.73 -7.65
C PHE A 54 11.96 -10.47 -8.43
N PRO A 55 12.98 -9.79 -7.87
CA PRO A 55 14.29 -9.71 -8.54
C PRO A 55 14.90 -11.08 -8.83
N ILE A 56 14.83 -12.00 -7.86
CA ILE A 56 15.35 -13.37 -7.98
C ILE A 56 14.54 -14.15 -9.04
N PHE A 57 13.23 -14.01 -9.03
CA PHE A 57 12.37 -14.62 -10.06
C PHE A 57 12.74 -14.16 -11.47
N LEU A 58 12.98 -12.86 -11.67
CA LEU A 58 13.38 -12.33 -12.98
C LEU A 58 14.73 -12.86 -13.45
N THR A 59 15.70 -12.99 -12.53
CA THR A 59 17.07 -13.44 -12.90
C THR A 59 17.20 -14.94 -12.99
N ASP A 60 16.69 -15.67 -12.00
CA ASP A 60 17.00 -17.09 -11.81
C ASP A 60 15.94 -18.01 -12.47
N VAL A 61 14.67 -17.57 -12.48
CA VAL A 61 13.57 -18.36 -13.06
C VAL A 61 13.30 -17.95 -14.51
N ILE A 62 13.20 -16.66 -14.78
CA ILE A 62 12.95 -16.14 -16.13
C ILE A 62 14.24 -16.09 -16.96
N GLY A 63 15.39 -15.88 -16.30
CA GLY A 63 16.70 -15.84 -16.95
C GLY A 63 17.05 -14.48 -17.58
N ILE A 64 16.41 -13.40 -17.17
CA ILE A 64 16.76 -12.05 -17.64
C ILE A 64 18.09 -11.63 -17.01
N ALA A 65 18.98 -11.01 -17.78
CA ALA A 65 20.22 -10.47 -17.24
C ALA A 65 19.95 -9.50 -16.08
N PRO A 66 20.68 -9.59 -14.93
CA PRO A 66 20.40 -8.77 -13.73
C PRO A 66 20.30 -7.28 -14.00
N ARG A 67 21.12 -6.79 -14.95
CA ARG A 67 21.07 -5.39 -15.38
C ARG A 67 19.74 -5.00 -16.01
N MET A 68 19.14 -5.89 -16.83
CA MET A 68 17.86 -5.65 -17.47
C MET A 68 16.71 -5.77 -16.47
N ALA A 69 16.78 -6.72 -15.54
CA ALA A 69 15.83 -6.82 -14.44
C ALA A 69 15.83 -5.57 -13.57
N ALA A 70 17.02 -5.07 -13.19
CA ALA A 70 17.15 -3.84 -12.43
C ALA A 70 16.58 -2.62 -13.17
N LEU A 71 16.79 -2.50 -14.49
CA LEU A 71 16.20 -1.42 -15.30
C LEU A 71 14.67 -1.52 -15.35
N ALA A 72 14.11 -2.71 -15.50
CA ALA A 72 12.66 -2.92 -15.50
C ALA A 72 12.02 -2.45 -14.18
N LEU A 73 12.61 -2.84 -13.05
CA LEU A 73 12.15 -2.43 -11.73
C LEU A 73 12.34 -0.92 -11.48
N LEU A 74 13.46 -0.36 -11.92
CA LEU A 74 13.73 1.07 -11.80
C LEU A 74 12.69 1.90 -12.57
N ILE A 75 12.41 1.55 -13.82
CA ILE A 75 11.41 2.23 -14.66
C ILE A 75 10.03 2.10 -14.02
N GLY A 76 9.65 0.90 -13.61
CA GLY A 76 8.38 0.65 -12.96
C GLY A 76 8.19 1.47 -11.67
N LYS A 77 9.22 1.51 -10.82
CA LYS A 77 9.16 2.25 -9.56
C LYS A 77 9.12 3.77 -9.74
N ASN A 78 9.76 4.28 -10.78
CA ASN A 78 9.69 5.72 -11.08
C ASN A 78 8.30 6.17 -11.56
N TRP A 79 7.43 5.23 -11.97
CA TRP A 79 6.06 5.53 -12.35
C TRP A 79 5.23 6.11 -11.20
N ASP A 80 5.51 5.74 -9.95
CA ASP A 80 4.87 6.26 -8.74
C ASP A 80 4.84 7.80 -8.71
N TYR A 81 5.95 8.45 -9.08
CA TYR A 81 6.04 9.92 -9.06
C TYR A 81 4.99 10.62 -9.94
N ILE A 82 4.53 9.94 -10.99
CA ILE A 82 3.49 10.45 -11.90
C ILE A 82 2.11 9.97 -11.44
N ASN A 83 2.02 8.70 -11.08
CA ASN A 83 0.76 8.03 -10.79
C ASN A 83 0.12 8.52 -9.47
N ASP A 84 0.92 8.69 -8.42
CA ASP A 84 0.44 9.09 -7.10
C ASP A 84 -0.30 10.44 -7.09
N PRO A 85 0.24 11.55 -7.66
CA PRO A 85 -0.48 12.81 -7.75
C PRO A 85 -1.77 12.71 -8.55
N ILE A 86 -1.77 11.94 -9.65
CA ILE A 86 -2.94 11.75 -10.51
C ILE A 86 -4.04 11.04 -9.75
N MET A 87 -3.70 9.95 -9.06
CA MET A 87 -4.66 9.18 -8.28
C MET A 87 -5.18 9.93 -7.06
N GLY A 88 -4.31 10.68 -6.37
CA GLY A 88 -4.72 11.59 -5.31
C GLY A 88 -5.79 12.58 -5.78
N TYR A 89 -5.52 13.25 -6.90
CA TYR A 89 -6.45 14.20 -7.50
C TYR A 89 -7.78 13.57 -7.94
N ILE A 90 -7.75 12.40 -8.58
CA ILE A 90 -8.95 11.67 -9.02
C ILE A 90 -9.78 11.23 -7.82
N SER A 91 -9.14 10.64 -6.81
CA SER A 91 -9.84 10.14 -5.62
C SER A 91 -10.49 11.25 -4.82
N ASP A 92 -9.85 12.43 -4.72
CA ASP A 92 -10.37 13.56 -3.97
C ASP A 92 -11.56 14.25 -4.67
N ARG A 93 -11.65 14.19 -6.00
CA ARG A 93 -12.75 14.77 -6.78
C ARG A 93 -13.91 13.80 -7.03
N THR A 94 -13.72 12.53 -6.78
CA THR A 94 -14.74 11.52 -7.03
C THR A 94 -15.94 11.72 -6.10
N ARG A 95 -17.14 11.74 -6.67
CA ARG A 95 -18.41 11.79 -5.97
C ARG A 95 -19.20 10.54 -6.30
N SER A 96 -19.41 9.67 -5.33
CA SER A 96 -20.12 8.42 -5.49
C SER A 96 -21.18 8.26 -4.39
N ARG A 97 -22.27 7.52 -4.71
CA ARG A 97 -23.31 7.13 -3.73
C ARG A 97 -22.76 6.31 -2.55
N TRP A 98 -21.58 5.71 -2.69
CA TRP A 98 -20.92 4.92 -1.64
C TRP A 98 -19.87 5.72 -0.87
N GLY A 99 -19.79 7.01 -1.12
CA GLY A 99 -18.73 7.89 -0.60
C GLY A 99 -17.61 8.10 -1.61
N ARG A 100 -16.65 8.93 -1.24
CA ARG A 100 -15.58 9.40 -2.13
C ARG A 100 -14.55 8.32 -2.42
N ARG A 101 -14.15 7.52 -1.43
CA ARG A 101 -12.99 6.61 -1.48
C ARG A 101 -13.36 5.12 -1.56
N ARG A 102 -14.52 4.72 -1.04
CA ARG A 102 -14.95 3.31 -1.01
C ARG A 102 -15.00 2.62 -2.37
N PRO A 103 -15.40 3.28 -3.47
CA PRO A 103 -15.41 2.64 -4.80
C PRO A 103 -14.03 2.18 -5.23
N PHE A 104 -12.99 2.97 -4.94
CA PHE A 104 -11.62 2.62 -5.30
C PHE A 104 -11.13 1.38 -4.56
N LEU A 105 -11.46 1.25 -3.28
CA LEU A 105 -11.13 0.08 -2.48
C LEU A 105 -11.85 -1.18 -3.01
N LEU A 106 -13.14 -1.06 -3.30
CA LEU A 106 -13.97 -2.19 -3.71
C LEU A 106 -13.59 -2.69 -5.11
N PHE A 107 -13.50 -1.77 -6.09
CA PHE A 107 -13.22 -2.13 -7.48
C PHE A 107 -11.74 -2.25 -7.79
N GLY A 108 -10.86 -1.62 -7.02
CA GLY A 108 -9.42 -1.68 -7.23
C GLY A 108 -8.75 -2.91 -6.65
N ALA A 109 -9.32 -3.52 -5.60
CA ALA A 109 -8.73 -4.70 -4.96
C ALA A 109 -8.57 -5.88 -5.92
N LEU A 110 -9.58 -6.13 -6.79
CA LEU A 110 -9.52 -7.21 -7.76
C LEU A 110 -8.43 -6.99 -8.82
N PRO A 111 -8.36 -5.85 -9.55
CA PRO A 111 -7.25 -5.57 -10.45
C PRO A 111 -5.89 -5.65 -9.78
N TYR A 112 -5.75 -5.14 -8.55
CA TYR A 112 -4.51 -5.18 -7.81
C TYR A 112 -4.02 -6.61 -7.58
N GLY A 113 -4.90 -7.49 -7.10
CA GLY A 113 -4.58 -8.91 -6.91
C GLY A 113 -4.28 -9.62 -8.23
N LEU A 114 -5.04 -9.34 -9.30
CA LEU A 114 -4.80 -9.93 -10.62
C LEU A 114 -3.46 -9.49 -11.21
N MET A 115 -3.11 -8.20 -11.12
CA MET A 115 -1.81 -7.73 -11.61
C MET A 115 -0.65 -8.31 -10.81
N PHE A 116 -0.82 -8.48 -9.49
CA PHE A 116 0.15 -9.19 -8.67
C PHE A 116 0.37 -10.64 -9.16
N ALA A 117 -0.70 -11.39 -9.43
CA ALA A 117 -0.61 -12.75 -9.95
C ALA A 117 0.05 -12.80 -11.34
N PHE A 118 -0.28 -11.85 -12.24
CA PHE A 118 0.32 -11.78 -13.57
C PHE A 118 1.83 -11.49 -13.56
N LEU A 119 2.36 -10.82 -12.52
CA LEU A 119 3.81 -10.62 -12.39
C LEU A 119 4.59 -11.92 -12.29
N TRP A 120 3.97 -12.98 -11.77
CA TRP A 120 4.61 -14.30 -11.61
C TRP A 120 4.39 -15.23 -12.82
N TRP A 121 3.64 -14.79 -13.82
CA TRP A 121 3.42 -15.56 -15.02
C TRP A 121 4.61 -15.47 -15.98
N LYS A 122 5.10 -16.62 -16.45
CA LYS A 122 6.15 -16.71 -17.46
C LYS A 122 5.54 -16.68 -18.85
N PRO A 123 5.67 -15.58 -19.61
CA PRO A 123 5.17 -15.52 -20.98
C PRO A 123 6.03 -16.38 -21.92
N PRO A 124 5.48 -16.87 -23.04
CA PRO A 124 6.18 -17.68 -24.01
C PRO A 124 7.06 -16.83 -24.96
N PHE A 125 7.95 -16.02 -24.38
CA PHE A 125 8.90 -15.18 -25.12
C PHE A 125 10.32 -15.66 -24.88
N ASP A 126 11.13 -15.77 -25.95
CA ASP A 126 12.52 -16.19 -25.87
C ASP A 126 13.52 -15.02 -25.82
N SER A 127 13.08 -13.83 -26.26
CA SER A 127 13.95 -12.65 -26.29
C SER A 127 14.04 -11.95 -24.92
N HIS A 128 15.23 -11.80 -24.38
CA HIS A 128 15.48 -11.09 -23.13
C HIS A 128 14.96 -9.65 -23.14
N THR A 129 15.04 -8.96 -24.29
CA THR A 129 14.50 -7.60 -24.42
C THR A 129 12.98 -7.58 -24.35
N THR A 130 12.32 -8.53 -25.01
CA THR A 130 10.86 -8.66 -24.98
C THR A 130 10.36 -8.98 -23.56
N LEU A 131 11.06 -9.90 -22.87
CA LEU A 131 10.78 -10.21 -21.47
C LEU A 131 10.96 -8.99 -20.55
N MET A 132 12.05 -8.22 -20.73
CA MET A 132 12.27 -7.00 -19.98
C MET A 132 11.11 -6.00 -20.17
N ILE A 133 10.71 -5.76 -21.42
CA ILE A 133 9.59 -4.82 -21.72
C ILE A 133 8.29 -5.35 -21.11
N PHE A 134 8.01 -6.64 -21.25
CA PHE A 134 6.82 -7.26 -20.68
C PHE A 134 6.75 -7.07 -19.15
N TYR A 135 7.82 -7.41 -18.43
CA TYR A 135 7.82 -7.27 -16.97
C TYR A 135 7.84 -5.81 -16.50
N THR A 136 8.44 -4.91 -17.29
CA THR A 136 8.33 -3.46 -17.01
C THR A 136 6.88 -3.00 -17.08
N ILE A 137 6.16 -3.38 -18.14
CA ILE A 137 4.75 -3.02 -18.31
C ILE A 137 3.89 -3.64 -17.21
N MET A 138 4.10 -4.93 -16.90
CA MET A 138 3.35 -5.61 -15.85
C MET A 138 3.60 -4.99 -14.47
N TYR A 139 4.84 -4.60 -14.18
CA TYR A 139 5.17 -3.92 -12.92
C TYR A 139 4.53 -2.55 -12.83
N VAL A 140 4.54 -1.75 -13.91
CA VAL A 140 3.85 -0.46 -13.99
C VAL A 140 2.34 -0.62 -13.78
N LEU A 141 1.72 -1.63 -14.39
CA LEU A 141 0.28 -1.90 -14.21
C LEU A 141 -0.06 -2.33 -12.79
N TYR A 142 0.77 -3.20 -12.19
CA TYR A 142 0.63 -3.59 -10.80
C TYR A 142 0.73 -2.38 -9.86
N ASP A 143 1.74 -1.56 -10.04
CA ASP A 143 1.99 -0.37 -9.27
C ASP A 143 0.85 0.65 -9.41
N ALA A 144 0.37 0.88 -10.64
CA ALA A 144 -0.80 1.71 -10.91
C ALA A 144 -2.07 1.18 -10.20
N ALA A 145 -2.30 -0.14 -10.22
CA ALA A 145 -3.41 -0.75 -9.51
C ALA A 145 -3.24 -0.63 -7.98
N GLY A 146 -2.01 -0.75 -7.48
CA GLY A 146 -1.67 -0.54 -6.07
C GLY A 146 -1.97 0.88 -5.61
N THR A 147 -1.55 1.88 -6.37
CA THR A 147 -1.84 3.30 -6.08
C THR A 147 -3.33 3.59 -6.16
N PHE A 148 -4.05 2.99 -7.12
CA PHE A 148 -5.50 3.14 -7.27
C PHE A 148 -6.26 2.73 -6.00
N VAL A 149 -5.79 1.74 -5.27
CA VAL A 149 -6.36 1.28 -4.00
C VAL A 149 -5.71 1.97 -2.80
N GLY A 150 -4.38 2.08 -2.81
CA GLY A 150 -3.57 2.53 -1.69
C GLY A 150 -3.79 4.00 -1.35
N MET A 151 -3.80 4.90 -2.34
CA MET A 151 -3.99 6.33 -2.11
C MET A 151 -5.32 6.65 -1.42
N PRO A 152 -6.49 6.15 -1.88
CA PRO A 152 -7.75 6.30 -1.17
C PRO A 152 -7.73 5.65 0.22
N TYR A 153 -7.09 4.49 0.39
CA TYR A 153 -7.00 3.79 1.67
C TYR A 153 -6.21 4.61 2.71
N PHE A 154 -5.00 5.05 2.38
CA PHE A 154 -4.17 5.84 3.30
C PHE A 154 -4.80 7.19 3.65
N SER A 155 -5.56 7.75 2.73
CA SER A 155 -6.27 8.99 2.93
C SER A 155 -7.56 8.86 3.77
N LEU A 156 -7.98 7.63 4.16
CA LEU A 156 -9.11 7.43 5.08
C LEU A 156 -8.79 7.82 6.52
N THR A 157 -7.52 7.74 6.95
CA THR A 157 -7.13 8.07 8.33
C THR A 157 -7.65 9.44 8.79
N PRO A 158 -7.40 10.56 8.06
CA PRO A 158 -7.92 11.86 8.46
C PRO A 158 -9.43 12.02 8.29
N GLU A 159 -10.10 11.15 7.51
CA GLU A 159 -11.55 11.16 7.38
C GLU A 159 -12.26 10.41 8.49
N LEU A 160 -11.61 9.40 9.08
CA LEU A 160 -12.16 8.60 10.17
C LEU A 160 -12.19 9.35 11.49
N THR A 161 -11.20 10.22 11.73
CA THR A 161 -11.13 11.03 12.95
C THR A 161 -10.31 12.30 12.73
N GLU A 162 -10.73 13.37 13.43
CA GLU A 162 -9.98 14.64 13.50
C GLU A 162 -9.08 14.69 14.73
N ASP A 163 -9.26 13.77 15.69
CA ASP A 163 -8.47 13.68 16.90
C ASP A 163 -7.07 13.14 16.61
N TYR A 164 -6.05 13.81 17.16
CA TYR A 164 -4.65 13.43 16.94
C TYR A 164 -4.30 12.07 17.56
N ASP A 165 -4.77 11.82 18.77
CA ASP A 165 -4.47 10.58 19.48
C ASP A 165 -5.14 9.38 18.79
N GLU A 166 -6.39 9.55 18.34
CA GLU A 166 -7.10 8.53 17.57
C GLU A 166 -6.44 8.26 16.20
N ARG A 167 -5.86 9.27 15.53
CA ARG A 167 -5.08 9.09 14.31
C ARG A 167 -3.81 8.29 14.56
N THR A 168 -3.14 8.58 15.69
CA THR A 168 -1.95 7.86 16.11
C THR A 168 -2.27 6.40 16.39
N ASP A 169 -3.37 6.13 17.08
CA ASP A 169 -3.86 4.79 17.33
C ASP A 169 -4.15 4.04 16.02
N LEU A 170 -4.94 4.63 15.11
CA LEU A 170 -5.22 4.03 13.79
C LEU A 170 -3.95 3.68 13.02
N THR A 171 -2.98 4.58 13.04
CA THR A 171 -1.68 4.35 12.39
C THR A 171 -0.90 3.23 13.07
N SER A 172 -0.97 3.13 14.40
CA SER A 172 -0.32 2.07 15.17
C SER A 172 -0.91 0.69 14.84
N TYR A 173 -2.24 0.57 14.79
CA TYR A 173 -2.90 -0.68 14.34
C TYR A 173 -2.49 -1.04 12.91
N ARG A 174 -2.46 -0.06 11.99
CA ARG A 174 -2.03 -0.29 10.62
C ARG A 174 -0.59 -0.79 10.55
N MET A 175 0.34 -0.12 11.26
CA MET A 175 1.75 -0.53 11.30
C MET A 175 1.94 -1.93 11.90
N PHE A 176 1.17 -2.27 12.94
CA PHE A 176 1.20 -3.61 13.52
C PHE A 176 0.84 -4.68 12.48
N PHE A 177 -0.26 -4.49 11.75
CA PHE A 177 -0.69 -5.42 10.71
C PHE A 177 0.23 -5.42 9.50
N SER A 178 0.84 -4.28 9.15
CA SER A 178 1.85 -4.17 8.11
C SER A 178 3.10 -5.00 8.44
N ILE A 179 3.62 -4.87 9.66
CA ILE A 179 4.77 -5.65 10.12
C ILE A 179 4.43 -7.15 10.13
N LEU A 180 3.26 -7.52 10.63
CA LEU A 180 2.81 -8.91 10.65
C LEU A 180 2.71 -9.48 9.23
N GLY A 181 2.09 -8.74 8.29
CA GLY A 181 2.01 -9.12 6.88
C GLY A 181 3.38 -9.28 6.23
N GLY A 182 4.29 -8.34 6.49
CA GLY A 182 5.66 -8.40 6.00
C GLY A 182 6.43 -9.63 6.50
N LEU A 183 6.33 -9.94 7.79
CA LEU A 183 6.96 -11.12 8.39
C LEU A 183 6.41 -12.43 7.79
N ILE A 184 5.09 -12.55 7.69
CA ILE A 184 4.45 -13.73 7.07
C ILE A 184 4.93 -13.89 5.64
N SER A 185 4.94 -12.81 4.87
CA SER A 185 5.34 -12.82 3.46
C SER A 185 6.82 -13.10 3.23
N PHE A 186 7.65 -12.83 4.20
CA PHE A 186 9.07 -13.18 4.12
C PHE A 186 9.31 -14.64 4.51
N ILE A 187 8.66 -15.12 5.57
CA ILE A 187 8.89 -16.46 6.13
C ILE A 187 8.19 -17.56 5.32
N VAL A 188 6.91 -17.36 4.96
CA VAL A 188 6.09 -18.40 4.32
C VAL A 188 6.65 -18.83 2.95
N PRO A 189 7.01 -17.94 2.03
CA PRO A 189 7.64 -18.33 0.78
C PRO A 189 8.96 -19.07 0.99
N MET A 190 9.78 -18.61 1.94
CA MET A 190 11.04 -19.27 2.26
C MET A 190 10.84 -20.72 2.75
N MET A 191 9.77 -20.97 3.50
CA MET A 191 9.42 -22.34 3.94
C MET A 191 8.89 -23.22 2.82
N ILE A 192 8.18 -22.64 1.83
CA ILE A 192 7.59 -23.38 0.70
C ILE A 192 8.64 -23.68 -0.35
N ILE A 193 9.49 -22.71 -0.68
CA ILE A 193 10.48 -22.84 -1.75
C ILE A 193 11.67 -23.68 -1.28
N GLY A 194 12.01 -23.61 0.02
CA GLY A 194 13.25 -24.19 0.55
C GLY A 194 14.49 -23.47 -0.03
N GLU A 195 15.47 -24.25 -0.48
CA GLU A 195 16.62 -23.68 -1.20
C GLU A 195 16.20 -23.19 -2.58
N MET A 196 16.52 -21.93 -2.92
CA MET A 196 16.28 -21.36 -4.24
C MET A 196 17.33 -21.89 -5.24
N ILE A 197 17.14 -23.15 -5.68
CA ILE A 197 17.94 -23.76 -6.72
C ILE A 197 17.12 -23.88 -8.02
N PRO A 198 17.77 -23.90 -9.20
CA PRO A 198 17.09 -23.97 -10.50
C PRO A 198 16.12 -25.15 -10.64
N THR A 199 16.29 -26.22 -9.86
CA THR A 199 15.41 -27.39 -9.84
C THR A 199 14.09 -27.17 -9.11
N ASN A 200 13.93 -26.09 -8.34
CA ASN A 200 12.71 -25.79 -7.57
C ASN A 200 11.79 -24.76 -8.23
N THR A 201 11.92 -24.56 -9.55
CA THR A 201 11.11 -23.58 -10.31
C THR A 201 9.61 -23.81 -10.16
N ASP A 202 9.15 -25.05 -10.05
CA ASP A 202 7.73 -25.38 -9.88
C ASP A 202 7.15 -24.86 -8.54
N ASN A 203 7.99 -24.76 -7.51
CA ASN A 203 7.57 -24.25 -6.22
C ASN A 203 7.45 -22.71 -6.22
N VAL A 204 8.26 -22.04 -7.04
CA VAL A 204 8.16 -20.57 -7.22
C VAL A 204 6.85 -20.18 -7.90
N PHE A 205 6.39 -20.97 -8.88
CA PHE A 205 5.09 -20.74 -9.53
C PHE A 205 3.88 -20.96 -8.63
N LYS A 206 4.01 -21.72 -7.53
CA LYS A 206 2.94 -21.93 -6.55
C LYS A 206 2.79 -20.77 -5.56
N MET A 207 3.71 -19.80 -5.59
CA MET A 207 3.70 -18.61 -4.71
C MET A 207 2.80 -17.48 -5.21
N GLY A 208 2.59 -17.34 -6.52
CA GLY A 208 1.77 -16.29 -7.13
C GLY A 208 0.34 -16.76 -7.31
#